data_dd471449ddd286746299bfbd4ce62e66
#
_entry.id   dd471449ddd286746299bfbd4ce62e66
#
_cell.length_a   1.000
_cell.length_b   1.000
_cell.length_c   1.000
_cell.angle_alpha   90.00
_cell.angle_beta   90.00
_cell.angle_gamma   90.00
#
_symmetry.space_group_name_H-M   'P 1'
#
loop_
_entity.id
_entity.type
_entity.pdbx_description
1 polymer ?
#
loop_
_entity_poly.entity_id
_entity_poly.type
_entity_poly.pdbx_seq_one_letter_code
_entity_poly.pdbx_strand_id
1 'polypeptide(L)'
;MKRILVLFLSASLLTITVSFIPFAKKAKPIQTIIIDPGHGGRDGGARGLFSTEAQVCLEVGMKLGKFIENNFPGIKVLYTRTTDIIPGNKPDKNQGLRYRADFANESKGDLFIAIHCNSNGRRAGGWNEKRVVDYTYKKVWVGKGKKRRQVTKKYPVYQTFYVVNKTIGTETYIWAADRSDFKTTTINADSDDFSGENDNTIVAPDLNDPVMKAFQLLYQKKYFQNSLVFADHVEQEFSKTGRVSRGVKQRNDKGIWVLQATGMPSILIETGFITNKEEELYLNSDEGQEELVKNITDALRNYIASVDKQPLNNNTGNKLPEPKSSPSASAIINRNTTNKYP
;
A
#
# COMPACT_ATOMS: atom_id res chain seq x y z
N MET A 1 60.35 9.96 -36.31
CA MET A 1 60.00 8.76 -35.53
C MET A 1 59.43 9.08 -34.15
N LYS A 2 60.02 9.92 -33.29
CA LYS A 2 59.48 10.24 -31.96
C LYS A 2 58.08 10.86 -31.93
N ARG A 3 57.71 11.73 -32.90
CA ARG A 3 56.37 12.36 -32.99
C ARG A 3 55.27 11.42 -33.47
N ILE A 4 55.57 10.45 -34.30
CA ILE A 4 54.65 9.41 -34.77
C ILE A 4 54.36 8.42 -33.62
N LEU A 5 55.34 8.09 -32.81
CA LEU A 5 55.17 7.19 -31.64
C LEU A 5 54.26 7.80 -30.58
N VAL A 6 54.36 9.12 -30.34
CA VAL A 6 53.48 9.84 -29.38
C VAL A 6 52.01 9.88 -29.86
N LEU A 7 51.79 10.02 -31.18
CA LEU A 7 50.46 10.00 -31.76
C LEU A 7 49.80 8.61 -31.67
N PHE A 8 50.56 7.53 -31.85
CA PHE A 8 50.05 6.16 -31.66
C PHE A 8 49.76 5.85 -30.18
N LEU A 9 50.56 6.33 -29.25
CA LEU A 9 50.29 6.15 -27.81
C LEU A 9 49.08 6.94 -27.35
N SER A 10 48.85 8.15 -27.86
CA SER A 10 47.67 8.96 -27.53
C SER A 10 46.39 8.38 -28.14
N ALA A 11 46.44 7.81 -29.34
CA ALA A 11 45.31 7.16 -29.99
C ALA A 11 44.93 5.83 -29.28
N SER A 12 45.90 5.05 -28.80
CA SER A 12 45.62 3.82 -28.05
C SER A 12 45.11 4.11 -26.64
N LEU A 13 45.52 5.22 -26.00
CA LEU A 13 44.95 5.64 -24.70
C LEU A 13 43.53 6.12 -24.82
N LEU A 14 43.15 6.76 -25.96
CA LEU A 14 41.77 7.21 -26.21
C LEU A 14 40.82 6.04 -26.47
N THR A 15 41.28 4.95 -27.08
CA THR A 15 40.45 3.74 -27.32
C THR A 15 40.21 2.94 -26.05
N ILE A 16 41.09 2.98 -25.06
CA ILE A 16 40.93 2.26 -23.77
C ILE A 16 39.87 2.94 -22.89
N THR A 17 39.69 4.26 -23.00
CA THR A 17 38.72 5.00 -22.19
C THR A 17 37.28 4.83 -22.68
N VAL A 18 37.03 4.44 -23.94
CA VAL A 18 35.69 4.20 -24.49
C VAL A 18 35.14 2.81 -24.13
N SER A 19 36.03 1.86 -23.74
CA SER A 19 35.65 0.47 -23.46
C SER A 19 35.01 0.23 -22.09
N PHE A 20 34.92 1.25 -21.23
CA PHE A 20 34.33 1.15 -19.89
C PHE A 20 33.06 1.98 -19.70
N ILE A 21 32.26 2.16 -20.75
CA ILE A 21 30.87 2.62 -20.53
C ILE A 21 30.11 1.36 -20.10
N PRO A 22 29.73 1.22 -18.82
CA PRO A 22 28.87 0.11 -18.43
C PRO A 22 27.59 0.25 -19.22
N PHE A 23 27.29 -0.72 -20.10
CA PHE A 23 25.97 -0.85 -20.65
C PHE A 23 25.01 -1.01 -19.46
N ALA A 24 24.29 0.05 -19.12
CA ALA A 24 23.24 -0.03 -18.13
C ALA A 24 22.24 -1.08 -18.62
N LYS A 25 22.22 -2.24 -17.93
CA LYS A 25 21.27 -3.30 -18.26
C LYS A 25 19.86 -2.69 -18.13
N LYS A 26 19.12 -2.67 -19.24
CA LYS A 26 17.76 -2.14 -19.25
C LYS A 26 16.94 -2.92 -18.22
N ALA A 27 16.13 -2.22 -17.42
CA ALA A 27 15.26 -2.90 -16.47
C ALA A 27 14.38 -3.93 -17.18
N LYS A 28 14.15 -5.09 -16.55
CA LYS A 28 13.22 -6.09 -17.11
C LYS A 28 11.84 -5.44 -17.25
N PRO A 29 11.19 -5.49 -18.42
CA PRO A 29 9.87 -4.92 -18.60
C PRO A 29 8.86 -5.66 -17.71
N ILE A 30 7.85 -4.95 -17.21
CA ILE A 30 6.72 -5.57 -16.51
C ILE A 30 5.90 -6.36 -17.52
N GLN A 31 5.76 -7.66 -17.29
CA GLN A 31 5.04 -8.59 -18.16
C GLN A 31 3.80 -9.18 -17.49
N THR A 32 3.84 -9.37 -16.18
CA THR A 32 2.75 -10.00 -15.43
C THR A 32 2.39 -9.13 -14.21
N ILE A 33 1.13 -8.70 -14.17
CA ILE A 33 0.56 -7.97 -13.02
C ILE A 33 -0.44 -8.86 -12.32
N ILE A 34 -0.32 -8.98 -11.00
CA ILE A 34 -1.27 -9.68 -10.15
C ILE A 34 -2.22 -8.65 -9.54
N ILE A 35 -3.51 -8.74 -9.85
CA ILE A 35 -4.55 -7.98 -9.18
C ILE A 35 -5.15 -8.85 -8.08
N ASP A 36 -5.21 -8.29 -6.89
CA ASP A 36 -5.72 -8.94 -5.70
C ASP A 36 -6.96 -8.20 -5.16
N PRO A 37 -8.18 -8.55 -5.63
CA PRO A 37 -9.40 -8.02 -5.02
C PRO A 37 -9.49 -8.45 -3.57
N GLY A 38 -9.46 -7.50 -2.62
CA GLY A 38 -9.48 -7.76 -1.19
C GLY A 38 -10.69 -8.57 -0.75
N HIS A 39 -10.55 -9.31 0.38
CA HIS A 39 -11.63 -10.09 0.98
C HIS A 39 -12.25 -11.16 0.04
N GLY A 40 -13.53 -11.51 0.23
CA GLY A 40 -14.30 -12.43 -0.61
C GLY A 40 -14.97 -13.56 0.17
N GLY A 41 -16.08 -14.05 -0.34
CA GLY A 41 -16.89 -15.10 0.28
C GLY A 41 -17.36 -14.73 1.69
N ARG A 42 -17.00 -15.53 2.70
CA ARG A 42 -17.35 -15.26 4.10
C ARG A 42 -16.61 -14.08 4.72
N ASP A 43 -15.52 -13.61 4.13
CA ASP A 43 -14.82 -12.40 4.54
C ASP A 43 -15.31 -11.21 3.72
N GLY A 44 -16.38 -10.58 4.17
CA GLY A 44 -16.95 -9.40 3.51
C GLY A 44 -16.12 -8.13 3.63
N GLY A 45 -15.09 -8.11 4.49
CA GLY A 45 -14.34 -6.88 4.81
C GLY A 45 -15.17 -5.86 5.57
N ALA A 46 -14.86 -4.59 5.39
CA ALA A 46 -15.65 -3.49 5.93
C ALA A 46 -17.06 -3.46 5.31
N ARG A 47 -18.03 -2.98 6.10
CA ARG A 47 -19.42 -2.89 5.65
C ARG A 47 -19.85 -1.45 5.58
N GLY A 48 -20.36 -1.06 4.41
CA GLY A 48 -21.03 0.20 4.17
C GLY A 48 -22.51 0.19 4.60
N LEU A 49 -23.30 1.10 4.09
CA LEU A 49 -24.74 1.17 4.30
C LEU A 49 -25.48 0.12 3.47
N PHE A 50 -25.03 -0.15 2.23
CA PHE A 50 -25.69 -1.04 1.28
C PHE A 50 -24.73 -2.01 0.55
N SER A 51 -23.40 -1.83 0.67
CA SER A 51 -22.40 -2.67 0.03
C SER A 51 -21.37 -3.22 1.02
N THR A 52 -20.53 -4.15 0.56
CA THR A 52 -19.39 -4.68 1.30
C THR A 52 -18.10 -4.36 0.57
N GLU A 53 -17.02 -4.26 1.33
CA GLU A 53 -15.68 -4.08 0.76
C GLU A 53 -15.33 -5.17 -0.25
N ALA A 54 -15.64 -6.44 0.06
CA ALA A 54 -15.37 -7.57 -0.83
C ALA A 54 -16.02 -7.40 -2.22
N GLN A 55 -17.26 -6.88 -2.26
CA GLN A 55 -17.98 -6.63 -3.50
C GLN A 55 -17.31 -5.51 -4.31
N VAL A 56 -17.07 -4.35 -3.70
CA VAL A 56 -16.42 -3.21 -4.37
C VAL A 56 -15.03 -3.58 -4.87
N CYS A 57 -14.22 -4.27 -4.05
CA CYS A 57 -12.89 -4.70 -4.43
C CYS A 57 -12.90 -5.63 -5.65
N LEU A 58 -13.89 -6.52 -5.75
CA LEU A 58 -14.04 -7.42 -6.91
C LEU A 58 -14.37 -6.62 -8.17
N GLU A 59 -15.36 -5.75 -8.10
CA GLU A 59 -15.81 -4.94 -9.24
C GLU A 59 -14.70 -4.04 -9.76
N VAL A 60 -14.05 -3.26 -8.88
CA VAL A 60 -12.92 -2.38 -9.23
C VAL A 60 -11.74 -3.20 -9.76
N GLY A 61 -11.39 -4.31 -9.10
CA GLY A 61 -10.27 -5.16 -9.51
C GLY A 61 -10.48 -5.75 -10.90
N MET A 62 -11.67 -6.23 -11.22
CA MET A 62 -12.00 -6.79 -12.55
C MET A 62 -12.02 -5.70 -13.63
N LYS A 63 -12.54 -4.49 -13.34
CA LYS A 63 -12.48 -3.35 -14.26
C LYS A 63 -11.02 -2.91 -14.47
N LEU A 64 -10.21 -2.83 -13.41
CA LEU A 64 -8.79 -2.44 -13.48
C LEU A 64 -8.00 -3.36 -14.41
N GLY A 65 -8.15 -4.66 -14.27
CA GLY A 65 -7.41 -5.58 -15.11
C GLY A 65 -7.74 -5.46 -16.58
N LYS A 66 -9.02 -5.36 -16.92
CA LYS A 66 -9.45 -5.11 -18.30
C LYS A 66 -8.89 -3.79 -18.84
N PHE A 67 -8.85 -2.76 -17.99
CA PHE A 67 -8.34 -1.46 -18.38
C PHE A 67 -6.82 -1.51 -18.62
N ILE A 68 -6.08 -2.25 -17.80
CA ILE A 68 -4.64 -2.47 -17.97
C ILE A 68 -4.36 -3.23 -19.27
N GLU A 69 -5.03 -4.34 -19.53
CA GLU A 69 -4.83 -5.14 -20.74
C GLU A 69 -5.11 -4.34 -22.01
N ASN A 70 -6.13 -3.50 -21.99
CA ASN A 70 -6.47 -2.63 -23.12
C ASN A 70 -5.44 -1.50 -23.36
N ASN A 71 -4.80 -1.00 -22.30
CA ASN A 71 -3.87 0.13 -22.38
C ASN A 71 -2.40 -0.28 -22.51
N PHE A 72 -2.06 -1.52 -22.15
CA PHE A 72 -0.69 -2.05 -22.18
C PHE A 72 -0.65 -3.39 -22.91
N PRO A 73 -0.69 -3.39 -24.27
CA PRO A 73 -0.55 -4.62 -25.04
C PRO A 73 0.75 -5.34 -24.68
N GLY A 74 0.66 -6.58 -24.25
CA GLY A 74 1.81 -7.37 -23.79
C GLY A 74 1.96 -7.52 -22.29
N ILE A 75 1.17 -6.80 -21.48
CA ILE A 75 1.04 -7.06 -20.04
C ILE A 75 -0.08 -8.09 -19.83
N LYS A 76 0.26 -9.20 -19.20
CA LYS A 76 -0.69 -10.22 -18.75
C LYS A 76 -1.21 -9.84 -17.37
N VAL A 77 -2.54 -9.87 -17.17
CA VAL A 77 -3.15 -9.68 -15.86
C VAL A 77 -3.67 -11.00 -15.31
N LEU A 78 -3.36 -11.27 -14.06
CA LEU A 78 -3.86 -12.42 -13.32
C LEU A 78 -4.56 -11.94 -12.04
N TYR A 79 -5.55 -12.71 -11.57
CA TYR A 79 -6.37 -12.34 -10.42
C TYR A 79 -6.31 -13.43 -9.36
N THR A 80 -6.22 -13.03 -8.09
CA THR A 80 -6.29 -13.97 -6.97
C THR A 80 -7.70 -14.53 -6.78
N ARG A 81 -8.72 -13.80 -7.21
CA ARG A 81 -10.12 -14.23 -7.33
C ARG A 81 -10.83 -13.42 -8.42
N THR A 82 -11.79 -14.04 -9.08
CA THR A 82 -12.64 -13.44 -10.12
C THR A 82 -14.14 -13.50 -9.79
N THR A 83 -14.47 -14.09 -8.65
CA THR A 83 -15.84 -14.22 -8.13
C THR A 83 -15.83 -13.95 -6.62
N ASP A 84 -17.01 -13.91 -6.00
CA ASP A 84 -17.13 -13.70 -4.55
C ASP A 84 -16.85 -15.00 -3.78
N ILE A 85 -15.58 -15.35 -3.70
CA ILE A 85 -15.05 -16.48 -2.93
C ILE A 85 -13.84 -16.04 -2.11
N ILE A 86 -13.51 -16.80 -1.05
CA ILE A 86 -12.17 -16.70 -0.46
C ILE A 86 -11.16 -17.17 -1.52
N PRO A 87 -10.08 -16.40 -1.81
CA PRO A 87 -9.12 -16.74 -2.85
C PRO A 87 -8.64 -18.19 -2.76
N GLY A 88 -8.54 -18.85 -3.94
CA GLY A 88 -8.22 -20.26 -4.04
C GLY A 88 -9.31 -21.19 -3.49
N ASN A 89 -10.52 -20.69 -3.31
CA ASN A 89 -11.65 -21.41 -2.70
C ASN A 89 -11.27 -22.05 -1.34
N LYS A 90 -10.43 -21.33 -0.57
CA LYS A 90 -9.94 -21.80 0.72
C LYS A 90 -11.04 -21.76 1.80
N PRO A 91 -10.98 -22.63 2.81
CA PRO A 91 -12.02 -22.73 3.85
C PRO A 91 -12.06 -21.53 4.81
N ASP A 92 -10.95 -20.79 4.94
CA ASP A 92 -10.86 -19.65 5.86
C ASP A 92 -9.98 -18.52 5.33
N LYS A 93 -10.08 -17.36 5.98
CA LYS A 93 -9.35 -16.14 5.63
C LYS A 93 -7.83 -16.31 5.66
N ASN A 94 -7.30 -17.02 6.67
CA ASN A 94 -5.84 -17.15 6.82
C ASN A 94 -5.23 -17.97 5.69
N GLN A 95 -5.92 -19.07 5.31
CA GLN A 95 -5.52 -19.86 4.15
C GLN A 95 -5.70 -19.08 2.85
N GLY A 96 -6.74 -18.26 2.73
CA GLY A 96 -6.94 -17.34 1.62
C GLY A 96 -5.80 -16.31 1.49
N LEU A 97 -5.35 -15.73 2.61
CA LEU A 97 -4.22 -14.79 2.62
C LEU A 97 -2.93 -15.45 2.14
N ARG A 98 -2.64 -16.68 2.59
CA ARG A 98 -1.49 -17.44 2.11
C ARG A 98 -1.58 -17.71 0.61
N TYR A 99 -2.73 -18.20 0.16
CA TYR A 99 -2.97 -18.46 -1.26
C TYR A 99 -2.70 -17.24 -2.15
N ARG A 100 -3.10 -16.02 -1.72
CA ARG A 100 -2.85 -14.78 -2.48
C ARG A 100 -1.35 -14.58 -2.77
N ALA A 101 -0.52 -14.74 -1.74
CA ALA A 101 0.92 -14.58 -1.86
C ALA A 101 1.55 -15.73 -2.65
N ASP A 102 1.18 -16.98 -2.37
CA ASP A 102 1.67 -18.16 -3.07
C ASP A 102 1.34 -18.07 -4.57
N PHE A 103 0.08 -17.74 -4.90
CA PHE A 103 -0.37 -17.57 -6.28
C PHE A 103 0.44 -16.48 -7.02
N ALA A 104 0.70 -15.35 -6.36
CA ALA A 104 1.47 -14.26 -6.95
C ALA A 104 2.92 -14.68 -7.24
N ASN A 105 3.54 -15.39 -6.29
CA ASN A 105 4.91 -15.86 -6.40
C ASN A 105 5.05 -16.97 -7.45
N GLU A 106 4.19 -17.99 -7.41
CA GLU A 106 4.16 -19.10 -8.40
C GLU A 106 3.88 -18.61 -9.81
N SER A 107 3.06 -17.57 -9.96
CA SER A 107 2.78 -16.92 -11.25
C SER A 107 3.91 -16.04 -11.75
N LYS A 108 5.02 -15.90 -11.00
CA LYS A 108 6.15 -15.03 -11.33
C LYS A 108 5.69 -13.59 -11.65
N GLY A 109 4.81 -13.02 -10.80
CA GLY A 109 4.30 -11.66 -10.99
C GLY A 109 5.41 -10.62 -10.89
N ASP A 110 5.41 -9.64 -11.79
CA ASP A 110 6.35 -8.51 -11.76
C ASP A 110 5.85 -7.36 -10.87
N LEU A 111 4.54 -7.30 -10.60
CA LEU A 111 3.88 -6.31 -9.77
C LEU A 111 2.61 -6.89 -9.12
N PHE A 112 2.40 -6.60 -7.84
CA PHE A 112 1.20 -7.01 -7.10
C PHE A 112 0.40 -5.79 -6.66
N ILE A 113 -0.89 -5.74 -7.01
CA ILE A 113 -1.81 -4.64 -6.71
C ILE A 113 -3.02 -5.18 -5.97
N ALA A 114 -3.07 -4.96 -4.66
CA ALA A 114 -4.26 -5.27 -3.86
C ALA A 114 -5.22 -4.08 -3.86
N ILE A 115 -6.51 -4.35 -4.05
CA ILE A 115 -7.60 -3.36 -4.04
C ILE A 115 -8.44 -3.57 -2.80
N HIS A 116 -8.59 -2.52 -2.00
CA HIS A 116 -9.32 -2.48 -0.74
C HIS A 116 -10.18 -1.21 -0.61
N CYS A 117 -11.06 -1.21 0.38
CA CYS A 117 -11.79 -0.02 0.82
C CYS A 117 -11.58 0.18 2.32
N ASN A 118 -11.23 1.40 2.69
CA ASN A 118 -10.94 1.76 4.07
C ASN A 118 -12.20 1.85 4.94
N SER A 119 -11.99 1.73 6.25
CA SER A 119 -12.99 1.99 7.28
C SER A 119 -12.35 2.70 8.46
N ASN A 120 -13.03 3.68 9.03
CA ASN A 120 -12.57 4.33 10.25
C ASN A 120 -12.96 3.58 11.54
N GLY A 121 -13.46 2.35 11.42
CA GLY A 121 -13.91 1.53 12.56
C GLY A 121 -15.20 2.01 13.22
N ARG A 122 -15.87 3.03 12.66
CA ARG A 122 -17.18 3.52 13.11
C ARG A 122 -18.27 2.99 12.20
N ARG A 123 -19.52 3.08 12.69
CA ARG A 123 -20.71 2.66 11.94
C ARG A 123 -20.82 3.44 10.62
N ALA A 124 -21.18 2.75 9.55
CA ALA A 124 -21.45 3.35 8.25
C ALA A 124 -22.54 4.43 8.34
N GLY A 125 -22.35 5.52 7.59
CA GLY A 125 -23.21 6.69 7.57
C GLY A 125 -23.11 7.58 8.80
N GLY A 126 -22.92 7.01 10.00
CA GLY A 126 -22.80 7.74 11.25
C GLY A 126 -23.26 6.93 12.48
N TRP A 127 -23.15 7.53 13.63
CA TRP A 127 -23.47 6.88 14.91
C TRP A 127 -24.08 7.84 15.92
N ASN A 128 -24.75 7.29 16.92
CA ASN A 128 -25.26 8.03 18.06
C ASN A 128 -24.18 8.13 19.15
N GLU A 129 -23.90 9.34 19.61
CA GLU A 129 -22.95 9.63 20.67
C GLU A 129 -23.67 10.30 21.84
N LYS A 130 -23.48 9.78 23.06
CA LYS A 130 -23.99 10.40 24.27
C LYS A 130 -22.98 11.43 24.77
N ARG A 131 -23.39 12.69 24.91
CA ARG A 131 -22.60 13.78 25.49
C ARG A 131 -23.25 14.30 26.73
N VAL A 132 -22.44 14.69 27.71
CA VAL A 132 -22.92 15.38 28.90
C VAL A 132 -23.30 16.79 28.50
N VAL A 133 -24.59 17.13 28.70
CA VAL A 133 -25.12 18.48 28.40
C VAL A 133 -25.40 19.30 29.65
N ASP A 134 -25.59 18.63 30.78
CA ASP A 134 -25.89 19.28 32.05
C ASP A 134 -25.53 18.36 33.22
N TYR A 135 -25.73 18.85 34.43
CA TYR A 135 -25.55 18.11 35.67
C TYR A 135 -26.74 18.34 36.58
N THR A 136 -27.29 17.24 37.14
CA THR A 136 -28.25 17.31 38.23
C THR A 136 -27.59 17.02 39.56
N TYR A 137 -28.10 17.62 40.63
CA TYR A 137 -27.56 17.49 41.97
C TYR A 137 -28.61 16.82 42.86
N LYS A 138 -28.25 15.67 43.47
CA LYS A 138 -29.13 14.92 44.36
C LYS A 138 -28.50 14.77 45.72
N LYS A 139 -29.31 15.01 46.81
CA LYS A 139 -28.88 14.68 48.14
C LYS A 139 -28.97 13.17 48.34
N VAL A 140 -27.88 12.56 48.71
CA VAL A 140 -27.78 11.12 48.96
C VAL A 140 -27.17 10.88 50.35
N TRP A 141 -27.62 9.84 51.01
CA TRP A 141 -27.06 9.44 52.29
C TRP A 141 -25.82 8.59 52.07
N VAL A 142 -24.69 8.94 52.71
CA VAL A 142 -23.43 8.17 52.68
C VAL A 142 -23.00 7.83 54.10
N GLY A 143 -22.27 6.72 54.27
CA GLY A 143 -21.82 6.18 55.57
C GLY A 143 -22.81 5.20 56.18
N LYS A 144 -22.40 4.53 57.29
CA LYS A 144 -23.20 3.55 58.03
C LYS A 144 -23.31 3.99 59.51
N GLY A 145 -24.43 3.63 60.16
CA GLY A 145 -24.68 3.88 61.58
C GLY A 145 -24.55 5.36 61.95
N LYS A 146 -23.86 5.67 63.05
CA LYS A 146 -23.67 7.05 63.54
C LYS A 146 -22.86 7.95 62.60
N LYS A 147 -22.21 7.40 61.56
CA LYS A 147 -21.45 8.15 60.55
C LYS A 147 -22.28 8.46 59.30
N ARG A 148 -23.56 8.16 59.28
CA ARG A 148 -24.47 8.44 58.18
C ARG A 148 -24.68 9.95 58.06
N ARG A 149 -24.37 10.49 56.89
CA ARG A 149 -24.56 11.93 56.59
C ARG A 149 -25.12 12.14 55.20
N GLN A 150 -25.82 13.22 55.01
CA GLN A 150 -26.33 13.63 53.70
C GLN A 150 -25.24 14.39 52.96
N VAL A 151 -25.00 14.02 51.74
CA VAL A 151 -24.09 14.71 50.80
C VAL A 151 -24.78 14.99 49.50
N THR A 152 -24.47 16.12 48.88
CA THR A 152 -24.94 16.41 47.52
C THR A 152 -24.01 15.77 46.51
N LYS A 153 -24.53 14.86 45.69
CA LYS A 153 -23.79 14.25 44.58
C LYS A 153 -24.21 14.84 43.25
N LYS A 154 -23.23 15.12 42.40
CA LYS A 154 -23.37 15.59 41.04
C LYS A 154 -23.54 14.39 40.11
N TYR A 155 -24.55 14.39 39.23
CA TYR A 155 -24.82 13.36 38.26
C TYR A 155 -24.90 13.99 36.87
N PRO A 156 -24.20 13.45 35.85
CA PRO A 156 -24.25 13.97 34.49
C PRO A 156 -25.62 13.70 33.86
N VAL A 157 -26.13 14.69 33.17
CA VAL A 157 -27.30 14.56 32.28
C VAL A 157 -26.76 14.35 30.86
N TYR A 158 -27.18 13.27 30.24
CA TYR A 158 -26.73 12.90 28.89
C TYR A 158 -27.79 13.23 27.88
N GLN A 159 -27.36 13.75 26.73
CA GLN A 159 -28.16 13.84 25.51
C GLN A 159 -27.48 13.06 24.40
N THR A 160 -28.28 12.44 23.53
CA THR A 160 -27.79 11.69 22.38
C THR A 160 -27.77 12.60 21.14
N PHE A 161 -26.61 12.65 20.48
CA PHE A 161 -26.41 13.37 19.22
C PHE A 161 -26.07 12.39 18.12
N TYR A 162 -26.61 12.58 16.93
CA TYR A 162 -26.18 11.84 15.75
C TYR A 162 -24.93 12.50 15.17
N VAL A 163 -23.88 11.70 14.96
CA VAL A 163 -22.60 12.14 14.40
C VAL A 163 -22.45 11.47 13.01
N VAL A 164 -22.42 12.29 11.96
CA VAL A 164 -22.21 11.82 10.59
C VAL A 164 -20.78 11.33 10.42
N ASN A 165 -20.59 10.21 9.74
CA ASN A 165 -19.28 9.70 9.36
C ASN A 165 -18.73 10.52 8.18
N LYS A 166 -17.79 11.43 8.47
CA LYS A 166 -17.19 12.36 7.50
C LYS A 166 -15.79 11.94 7.02
N THR A 167 -15.33 10.75 7.39
CA THR A 167 -13.99 10.29 6.99
C THR A 167 -13.99 9.95 5.50
N ILE A 168 -13.08 10.56 4.74
CA ILE A 168 -12.94 10.41 3.28
C ILE A 168 -11.48 10.26 2.89
N GLY A 169 -11.23 9.81 1.67
CA GLY A 169 -9.94 9.85 1.01
C GLY A 169 -9.32 8.50 0.74
N THR A 170 -8.23 8.50 -0.02
CA THR A 170 -7.46 7.33 -0.44
C THR A 170 -6.20 7.17 0.41
N GLU A 171 -5.74 5.95 0.58
CA GLU A 171 -4.48 5.60 1.24
C GLU A 171 -3.83 4.47 0.45
N THR A 172 -2.53 4.58 0.16
CA THR A 172 -1.82 3.47 -0.48
C THR A 172 -0.76 2.92 0.46
N TYR A 173 -0.85 1.62 0.77
CA TYR A 173 0.06 0.95 1.69
C TYR A 173 1.14 0.20 0.93
N ILE A 174 2.37 0.30 1.45
CA ILE A 174 3.51 -0.57 1.12
C ILE A 174 3.87 -1.40 2.36
N TRP A 175 4.68 -2.45 2.19
CA TRP A 175 5.07 -3.25 3.36
C TRP A 175 5.93 -2.43 4.34
N ALA A 176 5.92 -2.84 5.61
CA ALA A 176 6.70 -2.20 6.64
C ALA A 176 8.18 -2.57 6.53
N ALA A 177 9.06 -1.56 6.49
CA ALA A 177 10.50 -1.75 6.32
C ALA A 177 11.16 -2.54 7.47
N ASP A 178 10.59 -2.45 8.68
CA ASP A 178 11.04 -3.18 9.89
C ASP A 178 10.63 -4.65 9.92
N ARG A 179 9.81 -5.12 8.95
CA ARG A 179 9.33 -6.51 8.82
C ARG A 179 9.83 -7.17 7.54
N SER A 180 10.99 -6.79 7.12
CA SER A 180 11.61 -7.20 5.86
C SER A 180 12.00 -8.68 5.79
N ASP A 181 12.18 -9.35 6.92
CA ASP A 181 12.65 -10.74 6.98
C ASP A 181 11.74 -11.72 6.24
N PHE A 182 10.41 -11.51 6.30
CA PHE A 182 9.46 -12.35 5.55
C PHE A 182 9.62 -12.20 4.04
N LYS A 183 9.83 -10.97 3.53
CA LYS A 183 9.99 -10.73 2.10
C LYS A 183 11.29 -11.33 1.57
N THR A 184 12.33 -11.37 2.40
CA THR A 184 13.62 -11.98 2.06
C THR A 184 13.48 -13.49 1.81
N THR A 185 12.65 -14.19 2.58
CA THR A 185 12.41 -15.65 2.40
C THR A 185 11.57 -15.99 1.20
N THR A 186 10.78 -15.04 0.66
CA THR A 186 9.90 -15.23 -0.52
C THR A 186 10.54 -14.78 -1.83
N ILE A 187 11.69 -14.09 -1.78
CA ILE A 187 12.49 -13.79 -2.96
C ILE A 187 13.21 -15.09 -3.33
N ASN A 188 12.60 -15.87 -4.23
CA ASN A 188 13.17 -17.11 -4.70
C ASN A 188 14.36 -16.85 -5.60
N ALA A 189 15.39 -17.68 -5.47
CA ALA A 189 16.56 -17.70 -6.34
C ALA A 189 16.24 -18.08 -7.81
N ASP A 190 15.02 -18.57 -8.06
CA ASP A 190 14.47 -18.87 -9.39
C ASP A 190 14.02 -17.63 -10.19
N SER A 191 14.32 -16.41 -9.74
CA SER A 191 14.13 -15.26 -10.60
C SER A 191 15.09 -15.38 -11.80
N ASP A 192 14.58 -15.23 -13.02
CA ASP A 192 15.35 -15.31 -14.28
C ASP A 192 16.58 -14.37 -14.31
N ASP A 193 16.69 -13.45 -13.36
CA ASP A 193 17.86 -12.58 -13.17
C ASP A 193 19.13 -13.34 -12.67
N PHE A 194 18.98 -14.58 -12.14
CA PHE A 194 20.09 -15.43 -11.71
C PHE A 194 20.47 -16.51 -12.72
N SER A 195 19.65 -16.78 -13.73
CA SER A 195 19.98 -17.70 -14.81
C SER A 195 20.87 -17.00 -15.83
N GLY A 196 22.19 -17.15 -15.68
CA GLY A 196 23.11 -16.98 -16.79
C GLY A 196 22.72 -17.95 -17.92
N GLU A 197 22.71 -17.46 -19.17
CA GLU A 197 22.45 -18.28 -20.34
C GLU A 197 23.30 -19.55 -20.31
N ASN A 198 22.64 -20.73 -20.34
CA ASN A 198 23.22 -22.06 -20.56
C ASN A 198 24.03 -22.69 -19.40
N ASP A 199 23.37 -23.15 -18.33
CA ASP A 199 23.90 -24.32 -17.63
C ASP A 199 22.76 -25.14 -16.97
N ASN A 200 22.65 -26.42 -17.35
CA ASN A 200 21.66 -27.39 -16.83
C ASN A 200 22.02 -27.96 -15.43
N THR A 201 22.92 -27.33 -14.70
CA THR A 201 23.31 -27.70 -13.35
C THR A 201 22.94 -26.61 -12.33
N ILE A 202 21.65 -26.27 -12.24
CA ILE A 202 21.19 -25.35 -11.19
C ILE A 202 21.18 -26.09 -9.86
N VAL A 203 22.24 -25.98 -9.09
CA VAL A 203 22.23 -26.28 -7.66
C VAL A 203 21.39 -25.18 -7.00
N ALA A 204 20.34 -25.57 -6.29
CA ALA A 204 19.55 -24.62 -5.50
C ALA A 204 20.49 -23.76 -4.63
N PRO A 205 20.39 -22.42 -4.67
CA PRO A 205 21.35 -21.57 -3.97
C PRO A 205 21.28 -21.83 -2.46
N ASP A 206 22.44 -21.93 -1.83
CA ASP A 206 22.49 -21.99 -0.36
C ASP A 206 22.07 -20.63 0.21
N LEU A 207 20.88 -20.59 0.80
CA LEU A 207 20.33 -19.40 1.46
C LEU A 207 21.19 -18.89 2.63
N ASN A 208 22.16 -19.67 3.09
CA ASN A 208 23.12 -19.27 4.12
C ASN A 208 24.37 -18.61 3.53
N ASP A 209 24.57 -18.71 2.21
CA ASP A 209 25.70 -18.05 1.54
C ASP A 209 25.59 -16.51 1.72
N PRO A 210 26.65 -15.86 2.22
CA PRO A 210 26.71 -14.41 2.38
C PRO A 210 26.42 -13.62 1.09
N VAL A 211 26.83 -14.15 -0.07
CA VAL A 211 26.57 -13.52 -1.38
C VAL A 211 25.08 -13.56 -1.70
N MET A 212 24.42 -14.71 -1.49
CA MET A 212 22.96 -14.86 -1.69
C MET A 212 22.16 -13.96 -0.75
N LYS A 213 22.58 -13.84 0.52
CA LYS A 213 21.97 -12.87 1.47
C LYS A 213 22.11 -11.44 0.98
N ALA A 214 23.26 -11.06 0.44
CA ALA A 214 23.48 -9.72 -0.11
C ALA A 214 22.56 -9.45 -1.31
N PHE A 215 22.38 -10.42 -2.21
CA PHE A 215 21.42 -10.32 -3.31
C PHE A 215 19.98 -10.17 -2.83
N GLN A 216 19.54 -11.00 -1.88
CA GLN A 216 18.20 -10.89 -1.29
C GLN A 216 17.96 -9.49 -0.71
N LEU A 217 18.91 -8.93 0.03
CA LEU A 217 18.82 -7.57 0.58
C LEU A 217 18.71 -6.49 -0.51
N LEU A 218 19.47 -6.65 -1.62
CA LEU A 218 19.40 -5.73 -2.76
C LEU A 218 18.03 -5.79 -3.44
N TYR A 219 17.48 -6.99 -3.69
CA TYR A 219 16.13 -7.15 -4.26
C TYR A 219 15.06 -6.61 -3.34
N GLN A 220 15.15 -6.88 -2.05
CA GLN A 220 14.26 -6.33 -1.04
C GLN A 220 14.25 -4.80 -1.07
N LYS A 221 15.43 -4.16 -1.08
CA LYS A 221 15.56 -2.71 -1.20
C LYS A 221 14.96 -2.20 -2.51
N LYS A 222 15.21 -2.87 -3.64
CA LYS A 222 14.66 -2.53 -4.95
C LYS A 222 13.14 -2.63 -4.96
N TYR A 223 12.57 -3.72 -4.42
CA TYR A 223 11.12 -3.90 -4.38
C TYR A 223 10.43 -2.88 -3.46
N PHE A 224 11.06 -2.53 -2.34
CA PHE A 224 10.56 -1.46 -1.48
C PHE A 224 10.51 -0.12 -2.22
N GLN A 225 11.60 0.26 -2.88
CA GLN A 225 11.68 1.50 -3.64
C GLN A 225 10.66 1.52 -4.78
N ASN A 226 10.54 0.44 -5.53
CA ASN A 226 9.58 0.33 -6.62
C ASN A 226 8.12 0.39 -6.12
N SER A 227 7.82 -0.26 -4.99
CA SER A 227 6.51 -0.16 -4.35
C SER A 227 6.20 1.28 -3.92
N LEU A 228 7.19 1.97 -3.32
CA LEU A 228 7.04 3.36 -2.89
C LEU A 228 6.78 4.29 -4.07
N VAL A 229 7.57 4.17 -5.16
CA VAL A 229 7.41 4.98 -6.36
C VAL A 229 6.03 4.77 -6.99
N PHE A 230 5.58 3.51 -7.11
CA PHE A 230 4.27 3.24 -7.67
C PHE A 230 3.13 3.73 -6.78
N ALA A 231 3.21 3.51 -5.47
CA ALA A 231 2.22 4.00 -4.51
C ALA A 231 2.11 5.54 -4.52
N ASP A 232 3.25 6.25 -4.65
CA ASP A 232 3.27 7.70 -4.75
C ASP A 232 2.58 8.19 -6.04
N HIS A 233 2.84 7.56 -7.18
CA HIS A 233 2.13 7.85 -8.42
C HIS A 233 0.62 7.61 -8.28
N VAL A 234 0.18 6.55 -7.61
CA VAL A 234 -1.26 6.28 -7.37
C VAL A 234 -1.91 7.42 -6.59
N GLU A 235 -1.30 7.84 -5.48
CA GLU A 235 -1.83 8.92 -4.64
C GLU A 235 -1.80 10.28 -5.38
N GLN A 236 -0.81 10.51 -6.23
CA GLN A 236 -0.75 11.71 -7.08
C GLN A 236 -1.89 11.73 -8.11
N GLU A 237 -2.17 10.61 -8.79
CA GLU A 237 -3.26 10.55 -9.78
C GLU A 237 -4.64 10.73 -9.10
N PHE A 238 -4.88 10.14 -7.94
CA PHE A 238 -6.10 10.40 -7.16
C PHE A 238 -6.24 11.88 -6.78
N SER A 239 -5.15 12.55 -6.40
CA SER A 239 -5.18 13.98 -6.08
C SER A 239 -5.52 14.85 -7.29
N LYS A 240 -5.09 14.48 -8.51
CA LYS A 240 -5.38 15.21 -9.75
C LYS A 240 -6.87 15.22 -10.11
N THR A 241 -7.60 14.16 -9.75
CA THR A 241 -9.06 14.09 -9.96
C THR A 241 -9.86 14.65 -8.79
N GLY A 242 -9.20 15.32 -7.84
CA GLY A 242 -9.84 16.00 -6.71
C GLY A 242 -10.16 15.09 -5.52
N ARG A 243 -9.73 13.84 -5.54
CA ARG A 243 -9.85 12.97 -4.39
C ARG A 243 -8.88 13.39 -3.27
N VAL A 244 -9.30 13.22 -2.03
CA VAL A 244 -8.46 13.51 -0.87
C VAL A 244 -7.43 12.40 -0.71
N SER A 245 -6.21 12.62 -1.19
CA SER A 245 -5.10 11.71 -0.91
C SER A 245 -4.65 11.85 0.55
N ARG A 246 -4.54 10.72 1.24
CA ARG A 246 -4.00 10.62 2.60
C ARG A 246 -2.57 10.07 2.58
N GLY A 247 -2.03 9.89 1.37
CA GLY A 247 -0.64 9.55 1.08
C GLY A 247 -0.27 8.09 1.24
N VAL A 248 1.00 7.81 0.95
CA VAL A 248 1.59 6.48 1.08
C VAL A 248 1.87 6.17 2.55
N LYS A 249 1.54 4.96 2.97
CA LYS A 249 1.62 4.52 4.37
C LYS A 249 2.30 3.17 4.54
N GLN A 250 2.77 2.93 5.75
CA GLN A 250 3.24 1.64 6.23
C GLN A 250 2.48 1.28 7.51
N ARG A 251 2.20 0.00 7.70
CA ARG A 251 1.54 -0.49 8.93
C ARG A 251 2.56 -1.29 9.75
N ASN A 252 3.40 -0.57 10.49
CA ASN A 252 4.52 -1.14 11.23
C ASN A 252 4.08 -2.00 12.44
N ASP A 253 2.96 -1.66 13.08
CA ASP A 253 2.43 -2.34 14.27
C ASP A 253 1.97 -3.78 13.98
N LYS A 254 1.32 -4.00 12.85
CA LYS A 254 0.71 -5.31 12.49
C LYS A 254 1.26 -5.92 11.20
N GLY A 255 1.80 -5.08 10.31
CA GLY A 255 2.14 -5.46 8.94
C GLY A 255 0.90 -5.75 8.08
N ILE A 256 1.15 -5.98 6.79
CA ILE A 256 0.15 -6.44 5.83
C ILE A 256 0.72 -7.68 5.18
N TRP A 257 0.17 -8.85 5.54
CA TRP A 257 0.73 -10.16 5.18
C TRP A 257 0.99 -10.30 3.68
N VAL A 258 0.00 -10.02 2.85
CA VAL A 258 0.13 -10.18 1.39
C VAL A 258 1.25 -9.33 0.80
N LEU A 259 1.50 -8.12 1.33
CA LEU A 259 2.59 -7.27 0.87
C LEU A 259 3.96 -7.76 1.34
N GLN A 260 4.03 -8.45 2.48
CA GLN A 260 5.26 -9.00 3.04
C GLN A 260 5.64 -10.32 2.39
N ALA A 261 4.64 -11.17 2.09
CA ALA A 261 4.83 -12.53 1.59
C ALA A 261 4.96 -12.63 0.07
N THR A 262 4.81 -11.53 -0.68
CA THR A 262 5.00 -11.51 -2.15
C THR A 262 6.45 -11.18 -2.51
N GLY A 263 7.03 -11.90 -3.47
CA GLY A 263 8.42 -11.76 -3.94
C GLY A 263 8.62 -10.72 -5.04
N MET A 264 7.77 -9.69 -5.12
CA MET A 264 7.79 -8.62 -6.11
C MET A 264 7.43 -7.27 -5.49
N PRO A 265 7.58 -6.13 -6.22
CA PRO A 265 6.98 -4.86 -5.81
C PRO A 265 5.48 -5.03 -5.57
N SER A 266 4.98 -4.54 -4.44
CA SER A 266 3.60 -4.78 -4.01
C SER A 266 3.02 -3.59 -3.28
N ILE A 267 1.78 -3.22 -3.61
CA ILE A 267 1.02 -2.17 -2.97
C ILE A 267 -0.40 -2.63 -2.63
N LEU A 268 -1.01 -2.00 -1.63
CA LEU A 268 -2.42 -2.13 -1.31
C LEU A 268 -3.06 -0.75 -1.37
N ILE A 269 -4.06 -0.60 -2.21
CA ILE A 269 -4.76 0.66 -2.45
C ILE A 269 -6.09 0.62 -1.69
N GLU A 270 -6.24 1.51 -0.73
CA GLU A 270 -7.51 1.83 -0.07
C GLU A 270 -8.20 2.92 -0.89
N THR A 271 -9.15 2.51 -1.72
CA THR A 271 -9.77 3.37 -2.75
C THR A 271 -10.72 4.43 -2.19
N GLY A 272 -11.08 4.35 -0.92
CA GLY A 272 -11.96 5.29 -0.22
C GLY A 272 -12.53 4.68 1.05
N PHE A 273 -13.25 5.46 1.86
CA PHE A 273 -13.86 4.98 3.10
C PHE A 273 -15.30 4.49 2.84
N ILE A 274 -15.48 3.18 2.69
CA ILE A 274 -16.82 2.57 2.45
C ILE A 274 -17.82 2.90 3.55
N THR A 275 -17.37 3.28 4.75
CA THR A 275 -18.23 3.68 5.87
C THR A 275 -18.72 5.13 5.78
N ASN A 276 -18.24 5.93 4.83
CA ASN A 276 -18.77 7.24 4.48
C ASN A 276 -19.82 7.08 3.38
N LYS A 277 -21.01 7.67 3.55
CA LYS A 277 -22.13 7.51 2.62
C LYS A 277 -21.80 7.98 1.19
N GLU A 278 -21.14 9.13 1.08
CA GLU A 278 -20.82 9.73 -0.23
C GLU A 278 -19.73 8.95 -0.95
N GLU A 279 -18.70 8.50 -0.23
CA GLU A 279 -17.67 7.64 -0.79
C GLU A 279 -18.22 6.26 -1.17
N GLU A 280 -19.13 5.68 -0.37
CA GLU A 280 -19.77 4.42 -0.73
C GLU A 280 -20.58 4.54 -2.02
N LEU A 281 -21.32 5.63 -2.22
CA LEU A 281 -22.03 5.89 -3.47
C LEU A 281 -21.05 6.00 -4.65
N TYR A 282 -19.95 6.73 -4.49
CA TYR A 282 -18.91 6.85 -5.51
C TYR A 282 -18.26 5.51 -5.84
N LEU A 283 -17.87 4.75 -4.83
CA LEU A 283 -17.21 3.44 -4.98
C LEU A 283 -18.08 2.38 -5.66
N ASN A 284 -19.42 2.54 -5.60
CA ASN A 284 -20.39 1.66 -6.24
C ASN A 284 -20.99 2.23 -7.54
N SER A 285 -20.59 3.44 -7.97
CA SER A 285 -21.02 3.98 -9.25
C SER A 285 -20.07 3.56 -10.38
N ASP A 286 -20.60 3.42 -11.59
CA ASP A 286 -19.79 3.10 -12.76
C ASP A 286 -18.77 4.20 -13.03
N GLU A 287 -19.16 5.46 -12.96
CA GLU A 287 -18.31 6.63 -13.16
C GLU A 287 -17.18 6.69 -12.14
N GLY A 288 -17.48 6.44 -10.85
CA GLY A 288 -16.48 6.43 -9.79
C GLY A 288 -15.48 5.29 -9.96
N GLN A 289 -15.95 4.09 -10.31
CA GLN A 289 -15.07 2.95 -10.57
C GLN A 289 -14.21 3.15 -11.83
N GLU A 290 -14.76 3.75 -12.90
CA GLU A 290 -13.99 4.10 -14.11
C GLU A 290 -12.90 5.14 -13.81
N GLU A 291 -13.22 6.17 -13.03
CA GLU A 291 -12.23 7.16 -12.59
C GLU A 291 -11.12 6.50 -11.77
N LEU A 292 -11.45 5.63 -10.81
CA LEU A 292 -10.48 4.89 -10.00
C LEU A 292 -9.53 4.07 -10.87
N VAL A 293 -10.06 3.24 -11.78
CA VAL A 293 -9.23 2.37 -12.62
C VAL A 293 -8.39 3.17 -13.61
N LYS A 294 -8.91 4.30 -14.11
CA LYS A 294 -8.14 5.23 -14.94
C LYS A 294 -6.96 5.81 -14.17
N ASN A 295 -7.18 6.32 -12.96
CA ASN A 295 -6.14 6.90 -12.12
C ASN A 295 -5.04 5.87 -11.80
N ILE A 296 -5.40 4.65 -11.42
CA ILE A 296 -4.44 3.58 -11.15
C ILE A 296 -3.66 3.20 -12.42
N THR A 297 -4.31 3.18 -13.57
CA THR A 297 -3.67 2.87 -14.87
C THR A 297 -2.72 3.99 -15.31
N ASP A 298 -3.08 5.25 -15.10
CA ASP A 298 -2.21 6.40 -15.39
C ASP A 298 -0.99 6.40 -14.43
N ALA A 299 -1.19 6.05 -13.16
CA ALA A 299 -0.10 5.83 -12.22
C ALA A 299 0.84 4.70 -12.66
N LEU A 300 0.29 3.59 -13.17
CA LEU A 300 1.07 2.48 -13.71
C LEU A 300 1.92 2.92 -14.92
N ARG A 301 1.35 3.74 -15.81
CA ARG A 301 2.08 4.31 -16.97
C ARG A 301 3.26 5.16 -16.51
N ASN A 302 3.05 6.03 -15.53
CA ASN A 302 4.10 6.88 -14.96
C ASN A 302 5.17 6.04 -14.24
N TYR A 303 4.76 5.00 -13.53
CA TYR A 303 5.66 4.06 -12.87
C TYR A 303 6.55 3.32 -13.87
N ILE A 304 5.99 2.73 -14.91
CA ILE A 304 6.75 2.04 -15.97
C ILE A 304 7.76 3.01 -16.59
N ALA A 305 7.34 4.22 -16.95
CA ALA A 305 8.23 5.23 -17.51
C ALA A 305 9.35 5.66 -16.54
N SER A 306 9.11 5.62 -15.23
CA SER A 306 10.14 5.95 -14.23
C SER A 306 11.16 4.84 -14.04
N VAL A 307 10.73 3.58 -14.06
CA VAL A 307 11.61 2.41 -13.92
C VAL A 307 12.49 2.24 -15.15
N ASP A 308 11.95 2.47 -16.36
CA ASP A 308 12.72 2.40 -17.62
C ASP A 308 13.83 3.46 -17.71
N LYS A 309 13.68 4.59 -17.02
CA LYS A 309 14.65 5.70 -16.99
C LYS A 309 15.74 5.56 -15.92
N GLN A 310 15.57 4.66 -14.95
CA GLN A 310 16.59 4.50 -13.90
C GLN A 310 17.75 3.65 -14.45
N PRO A 311 18.96 4.23 -14.66
CA PRO A 311 20.15 3.41 -14.79
C PRO A 311 20.34 2.68 -13.46
N LEU A 312 20.77 1.42 -13.51
CA LEU A 312 21.20 0.66 -12.32
C LEU A 312 22.47 1.33 -11.73
N ASN A 313 22.30 2.49 -11.11
CA ASN A 313 23.37 3.23 -10.51
C ASN A 313 23.54 2.74 -9.07
N ASN A 314 24.46 1.80 -8.86
CA ASN A 314 24.84 1.24 -7.58
C ASN A 314 25.55 2.25 -6.64
N ASN A 315 25.56 3.55 -6.98
CA ASN A 315 26.31 4.56 -6.23
C ASN A 315 25.56 5.88 -6.12
N THR A 316 24.45 5.91 -5.41
CA THR A 316 24.01 7.15 -4.78
C THR A 316 23.54 6.84 -3.37
N GLY A 317 24.36 7.24 -2.41
CA GLY A 317 23.95 7.41 -1.02
C GLY A 317 22.91 8.53 -0.92
N ASN A 318 21.75 8.36 -1.54
CA ASN A 318 20.63 9.25 -1.35
C ASN A 318 20.02 8.93 0.01
N LYS A 319 20.29 9.84 0.98
CA LYS A 319 19.49 9.93 2.19
C LYS A 319 18.02 9.83 1.80
N LEU A 320 17.33 8.81 2.32
CA LEU A 320 15.87 8.76 2.29
C LEU A 320 15.34 10.11 2.80
N PRO A 321 14.35 10.73 2.17
CA PRO A 321 13.67 11.86 2.76
C PRO A 321 13.15 11.38 4.13
N GLU A 322 13.58 12.04 5.19
CA GLU A 322 13.08 11.78 6.54
C GLU A 322 11.55 11.94 6.50
N PRO A 323 10.77 11.02 7.06
CA PRO A 323 9.33 11.17 7.14
C PRO A 323 9.07 12.49 7.87
N LYS A 324 8.41 13.43 7.19
CA LYS A 324 7.96 14.67 7.83
C LYS A 324 7.11 14.25 9.00
N SER A 325 7.59 14.48 10.22
CA SER A 325 6.87 14.22 11.45
C SER A 325 5.53 14.93 11.36
N SER A 326 4.45 14.19 11.46
CA SER A 326 3.12 14.76 11.65
C SER A 326 3.20 15.71 12.87
N PRO A 327 2.64 16.92 12.80
CA PRO A 327 2.66 17.80 13.95
C PRO A 327 2.01 17.08 15.12
N SER A 328 2.71 17.01 16.25
CA SER A 328 2.24 16.38 17.45
C SER A 328 0.93 17.03 17.88
N ALA A 329 -0.01 16.24 18.37
CA ALA A 329 -1.32 16.68 18.84
C ALA A 329 -1.27 17.82 19.90
N SER A 330 -0.10 18.13 20.45
CA SER A 330 0.14 19.21 21.41
C SER A 330 0.11 20.62 20.78
N ALA A 331 0.23 20.77 19.45
CA ALA A 331 0.23 22.09 18.81
C ALA A 331 -1.17 22.61 18.47
N ILE A 332 -2.23 21.80 18.62
CA ILE A 332 -3.61 22.16 18.27
C ILE A 332 -4.37 22.76 19.48
N ILE A 333 -3.88 22.59 20.71
CA ILE A 333 -4.60 23.01 21.92
C ILE A 333 -4.43 24.51 22.23
N ASN A 334 -3.45 25.21 21.66
CA ASN A 334 -3.15 26.61 22.04
C ASN A 334 -3.67 27.70 21.09
N ARG A 335 -4.66 27.42 20.22
CA ARG A 335 -5.23 28.48 19.32
C ARG A 335 -6.71 28.82 19.55
N ASN A 336 -7.38 28.29 20.57
CA ASN A 336 -8.81 28.56 20.81
C ASN A 336 -9.12 29.13 22.22
N THR A 337 -8.30 30.03 22.71
CA THR A 337 -8.67 30.81 23.90
C THR A 337 -8.56 32.31 23.64
N THR A 338 -9.30 32.83 22.68
CA THR A 338 -9.73 34.24 22.63
C THR A 338 -10.90 34.36 21.68
N ASN A 339 -12.10 34.11 22.17
CA ASN A 339 -13.30 34.80 21.68
C ASN A 339 -14.27 34.98 22.84
N LYS A 340 -14.24 36.22 23.40
CA LYS A 340 -15.29 36.78 24.23
C LYS A 340 -16.53 36.97 23.35
N TYR A 341 -17.66 36.49 23.82
CA TYR A 341 -18.96 36.97 23.35
C TYR A 341 -19.55 37.86 24.45
N PRO A 342 -20.25 38.95 24.04
CA PRO A 342 -21.00 39.80 24.97
C PRO A 342 -22.24 39.12 25.52
#